data_024393531145e9a4737fa4b610f0c5f8
#
_entry.id   024393531145e9a4737fa4b610f0c5f8
#
_cell.length_a   1.000
_cell.length_b   1.000
_cell.length_c   1.000
_cell.angle_alpha   90.00
_cell.angle_beta   90.00
_cell.angle_gamma   90.00
#
_symmetry.space_group_name_H-M   'P 1'
#
loop_
_entity.id
_entity.type
_entity.pdbx_description
1 polymer ?
#
loop_
_entity_poly.entity_id
_entity_poly.type
_entity_poly.pdbx_seq_one_letter_code
_entity_poly.pdbx_strand_id
1 'polypeptide(L)'
;MMIDAFPDKKIILTGSSSLDLSNKIGEPLTGRHFTLTLLPISQIEMDGSRFELGGALEDFLIYGFYPEVLDEPNKERKIKILAELVSSYLFKDALALEAVRSPDTLLDVVKCLAFQIGGEVSINEIARNAKTDAKTAARYIDLLEKMFIVRKVRGFSRNLRNEISKKSKYYFLDNGIRNAVISQFNTLSLRNDIGALWENFIFMELVKKSGIAGLADNYYFWRTHIGQEIDIIKESDGKLIAMECKWSESSAAAPSAWLAAYPESSFKTIHRKNYMDFVL
;
A
#
# COMPACT_ATOMS: atom_id res chain seq x y z
N MET A 1 28.84 21.18 -9.11
CA MET A 1 27.70 20.64 -8.33
C MET A 1 27.83 20.98 -6.85
N MET A 2 26.73 21.10 -6.10
CA MET A 2 26.79 21.38 -4.64
C MET A 2 27.52 20.29 -3.86
N ILE A 3 27.34 19.03 -4.25
CA ILE A 3 28.03 17.86 -3.64
C ILE A 3 29.55 17.91 -3.89
N ASP A 4 29.99 18.30 -5.08
CA ASP A 4 31.41 18.37 -5.41
C ASP A 4 32.10 19.59 -4.78
N ALA A 5 31.32 20.64 -4.50
CA ALA A 5 31.80 21.86 -3.83
C ALA A 5 31.98 21.68 -2.29
N PHE A 6 31.28 20.70 -1.70
CA PHE A 6 31.28 20.42 -0.26
C PHE A 6 31.41 18.94 0.05
N PRO A 7 32.55 18.30 -0.24
CA PRO A 7 32.72 16.84 -0.14
C PRO A 7 32.55 16.30 1.29
N ASP A 8 32.81 17.12 2.30
CA ASP A 8 32.71 16.74 3.72
C ASP A 8 31.31 16.93 4.32
N LYS A 9 30.34 17.43 3.52
CA LYS A 9 28.98 17.67 4.00
C LYS A 9 28.06 16.51 3.68
N LYS A 10 27.28 16.06 4.67
CA LYS A 10 26.13 15.20 4.43
C LYS A 10 24.96 16.07 3.99
N ILE A 11 24.43 15.82 2.80
CA ILE A 11 23.30 16.55 2.23
C ILE A 11 22.08 15.64 2.28
N ILE A 12 20.99 16.11 2.89
CA ILE A 12 19.70 15.42 2.93
C ILE A 12 18.72 16.23 2.08
N LEU A 13 18.14 15.59 1.07
CA LEU A 13 17.08 16.15 0.25
C LEU A 13 15.78 15.44 0.60
N THR A 14 14.71 16.20 0.83
CA THR A 14 13.39 15.66 1.15
C THR A 14 12.36 16.15 0.14
N GLY A 15 11.34 15.34 -0.12
CA GLY A 15 10.20 15.68 -0.96
C GLY A 15 9.04 14.74 -0.69
N SER A 16 7.81 15.22 -0.91
CA SER A 16 6.56 14.47 -0.71
C SER A 16 6.30 13.42 -1.79
N SER A 17 7.03 13.45 -2.91
CA SER A 17 6.91 12.48 -3.98
C SER A 17 8.27 12.13 -4.59
N SER A 18 8.38 10.94 -5.17
CA SER A 18 9.58 10.53 -5.92
C SER A 18 9.83 11.41 -7.14
N LEU A 19 8.77 11.96 -7.74
CA LEU A 19 8.84 12.85 -8.91
C LEU A 19 9.40 14.22 -8.54
N ASP A 20 8.99 14.80 -7.43
CA ASP A 20 9.45 16.12 -6.98
C ASP A 20 10.96 16.10 -6.71
N LEU A 21 11.45 15.05 -6.04
CA LEU A 21 12.88 14.88 -5.80
C LEU A 21 13.67 14.69 -7.10
N SER A 22 13.19 13.87 -8.03
CA SER A 22 13.86 13.63 -9.31
C SER A 22 13.94 14.88 -10.17
N ASN A 23 12.89 15.70 -10.20
CA ASN A 23 12.84 16.94 -10.95
C ASN A 23 13.75 18.03 -10.35
N LYS A 24 13.88 18.09 -9.02
CA LYS A 24 14.71 19.08 -8.33
C LYS A 24 16.20 18.76 -8.35
N ILE A 25 16.59 17.50 -8.47
CA ILE A 25 17.98 17.09 -8.44
C ILE A 25 18.70 17.43 -9.75
N GLY A 26 17.99 17.53 -10.89
CA GLY A 26 18.52 18.02 -12.18
C GLY A 26 19.64 17.20 -12.84
N GLU A 27 20.41 16.44 -12.06
CA GLU A 27 21.50 15.57 -12.53
C GLU A 27 21.45 14.20 -11.85
N PRO A 28 21.73 13.11 -12.56
CA PRO A 28 21.74 11.77 -11.98
C PRO A 28 22.88 11.64 -10.96
N LEU A 29 22.54 11.51 -9.67
CA LEU A 29 23.49 11.26 -8.58
C LEU A 29 23.88 9.77 -8.52
N THR A 30 24.08 9.13 -9.66
CA THR A 30 24.32 7.68 -9.75
C THR A 30 25.52 7.26 -8.90
N GLY A 31 25.30 6.36 -7.95
CA GLY A 31 26.33 5.86 -7.03
C GLY A 31 26.73 6.81 -5.90
N ARG A 32 26.06 7.98 -5.75
CA ARG A 32 26.41 9.00 -4.75
C ARG A 32 25.25 9.35 -3.81
N HIS A 33 24.15 8.59 -3.84
CA HIS A 33 23.01 8.84 -2.96
C HIS A 33 22.36 7.52 -2.51
N PHE A 34 21.72 7.58 -1.37
CA PHE A 34 20.79 6.57 -0.89
C PHE A 34 19.38 7.17 -0.90
N THR A 35 18.43 6.43 -1.41
CA THR A 35 17.02 6.82 -1.36
C THR A 35 16.36 6.09 -0.20
N LEU A 36 15.76 6.84 0.72
CA LEU A 36 14.97 6.33 1.82
C LEU A 36 13.52 6.74 1.60
N THR A 37 12.61 5.78 1.66
CA THR A 37 11.16 6.06 1.59
C THR A 37 10.61 6.02 3.00
N LEU A 38 10.09 7.15 3.48
CA LEU A 38 9.43 7.25 4.76
C LEU A 38 7.95 6.89 4.58
N LEU A 39 7.57 5.71 5.06
CA LEU A 39 6.18 5.24 5.09
C LEU A 39 5.49 5.70 6.37
N PRO A 40 4.13 5.68 6.44
CA PRO A 40 3.43 5.81 7.72
C PRO A 40 3.96 4.81 8.75
N ILE A 41 3.93 5.17 10.03
CA ILE A 41 4.48 4.35 11.12
C ILE A 41 3.98 2.90 11.02
N SER A 42 4.84 1.95 11.36
CA SER A 42 4.51 0.52 11.48
C SER A 42 4.31 0.12 12.93
N GLN A 43 3.54 -0.92 13.21
CA GLN A 43 3.38 -1.43 14.58
C GLN A 43 4.72 -1.85 15.20
N ILE A 44 5.69 -2.31 14.42
CA ILE A 44 7.03 -2.67 14.92
C ILE A 44 7.83 -1.45 15.42
N GLU A 45 7.46 -0.23 15.00
CA GLU A 45 8.08 1.02 15.42
C GLU A 45 7.37 1.64 16.63
N MET A 46 6.25 1.08 17.06
CA MET A 46 5.45 1.63 18.16
C MET A 46 5.90 1.03 19.50
N ASP A 47 6.08 1.90 20.49
CA ASP A 47 6.21 1.48 21.87
C ASP A 47 4.84 0.99 22.37
N GLY A 48 4.80 -0.26 22.85
CA GLY A 48 3.58 -0.84 23.39
C GLY A 48 3.64 -2.36 23.50
N SER A 49 2.93 -2.88 24.48
CA SER A 49 2.75 -4.32 24.60
C SER A 49 1.83 -4.85 23.49
N ARG A 50 1.94 -6.14 23.18
CA ARG A 50 1.01 -6.80 22.23
C ARG A 50 -0.46 -6.63 22.63
N PHE A 51 -0.76 -6.52 23.92
CA PHE A 51 -2.10 -6.29 24.43
C PHE A 51 -2.62 -4.89 24.06
N GLU A 52 -1.80 -3.86 24.25
CA GLU A 52 -2.15 -2.46 23.91
C GLU A 52 -2.32 -2.30 22.40
N LEU A 53 -1.38 -2.81 21.61
CA LEU A 53 -1.47 -2.79 20.15
C LEU A 53 -2.71 -3.54 19.63
N GLY A 54 -3.04 -4.69 20.23
CA GLY A 54 -4.25 -5.44 19.91
C GLY A 54 -5.54 -4.72 20.28
N GLY A 55 -5.53 -3.99 21.40
CA GLY A 55 -6.65 -3.15 21.83
C GLY A 55 -6.91 -1.97 20.89
N ALA A 56 -5.87 -1.42 20.26
CA ALA A 56 -5.96 -0.30 19.33
C ALA A 56 -6.21 -0.74 17.86
N LEU A 57 -6.31 -2.03 17.58
CA LEU A 57 -6.40 -2.57 16.21
C LEU A 57 -7.55 -1.96 15.38
N GLU A 58 -8.72 -1.75 15.98
CA GLU A 58 -9.84 -1.12 15.29
C GLU A 58 -9.51 0.32 14.87
N ASP A 59 -8.89 1.10 15.73
CA ASP A 59 -8.47 2.47 15.43
C ASP A 59 -7.41 2.47 14.31
N PHE A 60 -6.48 1.54 14.31
CA PHE A 60 -5.49 1.39 13.23
C PHE A 60 -6.13 1.06 11.87
N LEU A 61 -7.13 0.20 11.86
CA LEU A 61 -7.85 -0.14 10.63
C LEU A 61 -8.71 1.02 10.11
N ILE A 62 -9.24 1.86 11.00
CA ILE A 62 -10.12 2.97 10.63
C ILE A 62 -9.31 4.24 10.32
N TYR A 63 -8.34 4.60 11.17
CA TYR A 63 -7.65 5.90 11.10
C TYR A 63 -6.21 5.82 10.59
N GLY A 64 -5.62 4.60 10.50
CA GLY A 64 -4.28 4.42 9.95
C GLY A 64 -3.14 4.79 10.91
N PHE A 65 -1.98 5.10 10.34
CA PHE A 65 -0.70 5.19 11.04
C PHE A 65 0.07 6.49 10.76
N TYR A 66 -0.59 7.55 10.31
CA TYR A 66 0.07 8.85 10.22
C TYR A 66 0.35 9.37 11.63
N PRO A 67 1.58 9.89 11.92
CA PRO A 67 1.98 10.32 13.27
C PRO A 67 0.97 11.25 13.92
N GLU A 68 0.57 12.31 13.23
CA GLU A 68 -0.40 13.29 13.73
C GLU A 68 -1.77 12.67 14.06
N VAL A 69 -2.16 11.62 13.34
CA VAL A 69 -3.42 10.90 13.58
C VAL A 69 -3.29 9.97 14.79
N LEU A 70 -2.12 9.35 14.99
CA LEU A 70 -1.87 8.48 16.14
C LEU A 70 -1.88 9.27 17.45
N ASP A 71 -1.29 10.47 17.45
CA ASP A 71 -1.18 11.33 18.63
C ASP A 71 -2.50 12.04 18.99
N GLU A 72 -3.48 12.12 18.08
CA GLU A 72 -4.76 12.79 18.31
C GLU A 72 -5.76 11.85 18.99
N PRO A 73 -6.22 12.14 20.23
CA PRO A 73 -7.17 11.29 20.94
C PRO A 73 -8.61 11.44 20.44
N ASN A 74 -8.97 12.57 19.82
CA ASN A 74 -10.34 12.89 19.40
C ASN A 74 -10.61 12.36 17.98
N LYS A 75 -11.59 11.47 17.84
CA LYS A 75 -11.97 10.83 16.57
C LYS A 75 -12.37 11.83 15.47
N GLU A 76 -13.11 12.88 15.83
CA GLU A 76 -13.52 13.90 14.85
C GLU A 76 -12.32 14.70 14.32
N ARG A 77 -11.33 14.95 15.17
CA ARG A 77 -10.09 15.60 14.77
C ARG A 77 -9.23 14.67 13.91
N LYS A 78 -9.13 13.38 14.24
CA LYS A 78 -8.47 12.38 13.37
C LYS A 78 -9.03 12.44 11.95
N ILE A 79 -10.36 12.48 11.81
CA ILE A 79 -11.04 12.56 10.51
C ILE A 79 -10.68 13.86 9.78
N LYS A 80 -10.64 15.00 10.48
CA LYS A 80 -10.25 16.30 9.86
C LYS A 80 -8.80 16.26 9.38
N ILE A 81 -7.87 15.77 10.19
CA ILE A 81 -6.46 15.62 9.82
C ILE A 81 -6.34 14.75 8.56
N LEU A 82 -7.00 13.60 8.52
CA LEU A 82 -6.99 12.72 7.36
C LEU A 82 -7.58 13.36 6.11
N ALA A 83 -8.67 14.13 6.25
CA ALA A 83 -9.26 14.87 5.13
C ALA A 83 -8.32 15.96 4.60
N GLU A 84 -7.59 16.66 5.47
CA GLU A 84 -6.58 17.66 5.10
C GLU A 84 -5.37 16.99 4.41
N LEU A 85 -4.91 15.83 4.91
CA LEU A 85 -3.84 15.07 4.28
C LEU A 85 -4.24 14.66 2.85
N VAL A 86 -5.43 14.08 2.66
CA VAL A 86 -5.94 13.70 1.33
C VAL A 86 -6.03 14.93 0.42
N SER A 87 -6.57 16.03 0.91
CA SER A 87 -6.67 17.29 0.14
C SER A 87 -5.29 17.83 -0.25
N SER A 88 -4.33 17.83 0.66
CA SER A 88 -2.98 18.31 0.40
C SER A 88 -2.23 17.42 -0.58
N TYR A 89 -2.21 16.12 -0.38
CA TYR A 89 -1.50 15.18 -1.27
C TYR A 89 -2.16 15.07 -2.65
N LEU A 90 -3.49 14.91 -2.73
CA LEU A 90 -4.16 14.68 -3.99
C LEU A 90 -4.30 15.95 -4.85
N PHE A 91 -4.45 17.11 -4.23
CA PHE A 91 -4.71 18.32 -4.99
C PHE A 91 -3.48 19.22 -5.14
N LYS A 92 -2.74 19.51 -4.09
CA LYS A 92 -1.59 20.42 -4.19
C LYS A 92 -0.41 19.80 -4.91
N ASP A 93 0.01 18.60 -4.49
CA ASP A 93 1.20 17.97 -5.05
C ASP A 93 0.96 17.44 -6.46
N ALA A 94 -0.23 16.86 -6.72
CA ALA A 94 -0.59 16.38 -8.06
C ALA A 94 -0.73 17.51 -9.08
N LEU A 95 -1.28 18.69 -8.69
CA LEU A 95 -1.38 19.86 -9.55
C LEU A 95 -0.02 20.51 -9.80
N ALA A 96 0.86 20.55 -8.79
CA ALA A 96 2.22 21.09 -8.92
C ALA A 96 3.08 20.31 -9.93
N LEU A 97 2.75 19.05 -10.17
CA LEU A 97 3.48 18.19 -11.13
C LEU A 97 3.05 18.39 -12.59
N GLU A 98 2.16 19.36 -12.91
CA GLU A 98 1.61 19.60 -14.27
C GLU A 98 1.02 18.34 -14.96
N ALA A 99 0.95 17.23 -14.20
CA ALA A 99 0.53 15.92 -14.72
C ALA A 99 -1.00 15.76 -14.68
N VAL A 100 -1.71 16.61 -13.94
CA VAL A 100 -3.15 16.49 -13.71
C VAL A 100 -3.90 17.61 -14.43
N ARG A 101 -4.66 17.24 -15.45
CA ARG A 101 -5.53 18.17 -16.18
C ARG A 101 -6.90 18.34 -15.53
N SER A 102 -7.36 17.34 -14.78
CA SER A 102 -8.65 17.33 -14.09
C SER A 102 -8.49 16.75 -12.69
N PRO A 103 -8.51 17.57 -11.64
CA PRO A 103 -8.48 17.12 -10.24
C PRO A 103 -9.65 16.20 -9.89
N ASP A 104 -10.86 16.50 -10.41
CA ASP A 104 -12.05 15.70 -10.16
C ASP A 104 -11.90 14.28 -10.72
N THR A 105 -11.35 14.15 -11.94
CA THR A 105 -11.07 12.83 -12.53
C THR A 105 -10.03 12.05 -11.72
N LEU A 106 -8.99 12.72 -11.18
CA LEU A 106 -8.03 12.07 -10.30
C LEU A 106 -8.71 11.57 -9.01
N LEU A 107 -9.57 12.39 -8.42
CA LEU A 107 -10.35 12.01 -7.23
C LEU A 107 -11.26 10.81 -7.54
N ASP A 108 -11.92 10.79 -8.67
CA ASP A 108 -12.77 9.67 -9.07
C ASP A 108 -11.94 8.38 -9.29
N VAL A 109 -10.76 8.49 -9.89
CA VAL A 109 -9.83 7.35 -10.05
C VAL A 109 -9.40 6.81 -8.69
N VAL A 110 -9.00 7.66 -7.74
CA VAL A 110 -8.57 7.18 -6.41
C VAL A 110 -9.72 6.60 -5.60
N LYS A 111 -10.94 7.15 -5.73
CA LYS A 111 -12.15 6.54 -5.14
C LYS A 111 -12.43 5.16 -5.71
N CYS A 112 -12.33 4.99 -7.03
CA CYS A 112 -12.49 3.67 -7.66
C CYS A 112 -11.49 2.65 -7.11
N LEU A 113 -10.22 3.04 -6.92
CA LEU A 113 -9.22 2.18 -6.28
C LEU A 113 -9.58 1.88 -4.82
N ALA A 114 -10.05 2.87 -4.06
CA ALA A 114 -10.43 2.69 -2.66
C ALA A 114 -11.62 1.72 -2.47
N PHE A 115 -12.56 1.70 -3.41
CA PHE A 115 -13.66 0.71 -3.41
C PHE A 115 -13.22 -0.68 -3.90
N GLN A 116 -12.13 -0.79 -4.66
CA GLN A 116 -11.59 -2.05 -5.17
C GLN A 116 -10.36 -2.56 -4.40
N ILE A 117 -10.13 -2.03 -3.19
CA ILE A 117 -9.02 -2.44 -2.33
C ILE A 117 -9.05 -3.96 -2.10
N GLY A 118 -7.90 -4.64 -2.19
CA GLY A 118 -7.79 -6.09 -2.07
C GLY A 118 -8.26 -6.86 -3.32
N GLY A 119 -8.88 -6.21 -4.30
CA GLY A 119 -9.35 -6.81 -5.55
C GLY A 119 -8.42 -6.58 -6.74
N GLU A 120 -8.58 -7.42 -7.79
CA GLU A 120 -7.91 -7.17 -9.07
C GLU A 120 -8.54 -5.97 -9.79
N VAL A 121 -7.71 -5.01 -10.17
CA VAL A 121 -8.13 -3.77 -10.81
C VAL A 121 -8.12 -3.88 -12.33
N SER A 122 -9.22 -3.48 -12.96
CA SER A 122 -9.32 -3.27 -14.40
C SER A 122 -9.20 -1.78 -14.72
N ILE A 123 -8.14 -1.39 -15.44
CA ILE A 123 -7.96 0.00 -15.89
C ILE A 123 -9.13 0.50 -16.73
N ASN A 124 -9.70 -0.36 -17.59
CA ASN A 124 -10.86 -0.01 -18.40
C ASN A 124 -12.12 0.24 -17.57
N GLU A 125 -12.30 -0.50 -16.49
CA GLU A 125 -13.42 -0.30 -15.56
C GLU A 125 -13.26 1.01 -14.80
N ILE A 126 -12.08 1.28 -14.26
CA ILE A 126 -11.76 2.58 -13.61
C ILE A 126 -12.00 3.73 -14.58
N ALA A 127 -11.50 3.64 -15.82
CA ALA A 127 -11.67 4.69 -16.83
C ALA A 127 -13.15 4.98 -17.09
N ARG A 128 -13.96 3.93 -17.24
CA ARG A 128 -15.42 4.07 -17.43
C ARG A 128 -16.10 4.74 -16.24
N ASN A 129 -15.77 4.30 -15.02
CA ASN A 129 -16.37 4.83 -13.79
C ASN A 129 -15.94 6.28 -13.50
N ALA A 130 -14.68 6.62 -13.78
CA ALA A 130 -14.13 7.98 -13.67
C ALA A 130 -14.41 8.85 -14.91
N LYS A 131 -15.22 8.39 -15.86
CA LYS A 131 -15.60 9.09 -17.09
C LYS A 131 -14.41 9.64 -17.87
N THR A 132 -13.38 8.82 -18.04
CA THR A 132 -12.14 9.16 -18.73
C THR A 132 -11.69 8.02 -19.66
N ASP A 133 -10.61 8.21 -20.38
CA ASP A 133 -10.00 7.16 -21.20
C ASP A 133 -9.01 6.29 -20.37
N ALA A 134 -8.75 5.07 -20.86
CA ALA A 134 -7.89 4.11 -20.17
C ALA A 134 -6.44 4.60 -20.02
N LYS A 135 -5.92 5.41 -20.96
CA LYS A 135 -4.57 5.97 -20.91
C LYS A 135 -4.45 7.02 -19.80
N THR A 136 -5.47 7.85 -19.67
CA THR A 136 -5.55 8.86 -18.59
C THR A 136 -5.71 8.18 -17.23
N ALA A 137 -6.60 7.18 -17.10
CA ALA A 137 -6.76 6.42 -15.86
C ALA A 137 -5.45 5.74 -15.45
N ALA A 138 -4.76 5.05 -16.38
CA ALA A 138 -3.47 4.42 -16.12
C ALA A 138 -2.40 5.43 -15.67
N ARG A 139 -2.34 6.60 -16.30
CA ARG A 139 -1.41 7.68 -15.93
C ARG A 139 -1.71 8.22 -14.52
N TYR A 140 -2.98 8.38 -14.16
CA TYR A 140 -3.35 8.84 -12.82
C TYR A 140 -3.03 7.80 -11.75
N ILE A 141 -3.23 6.51 -12.04
CA ILE A 141 -2.84 5.43 -11.13
C ILE A 141 -1.31 5.40 -10.94
N ASP A 142 -0.52 5.54 -12.01
CA ASP A 142 0.94 5.65 -11.93
C ASP A 142 1.38 6.88 -11.11
N LEU A 143 0.69 7.99 -11.25
CA LEU A 143 0.93 9.19 -10.44
C LEU A 143 0.65 8.92 -8.95
N LEU A 144 -0.48 8.30 -8.62
CA LEU A 144 -0.83 7.95 -7.24
C LEU A 144 0.20 6.99 -6.60
N GLU A 145 0.79 6.09 -7.39
CA GLU A 145 1.87 5.21 -6.93
C GLU A 145 3.15 6.04 -6.64
N LYS A 146 3.53 6.96 -7.53
CA LYS A 146 4.69 7.84 -7.37
C LYS A 146 4.55 8.87 -6.23
N MET A 147 3.32 9.20 -5.87
CA MET A 147 2.97 10.04 -4.73
C MET A 147 2.83 9.25 -3.42
N PHE A 148 3.15 7.97 -3.40
CA PHE A 148 3.04 7.11 -2.22
C PHE A 148 1.63 7.05 -1.61
N ILE A 149 0.58 7.14 -2.45
CA ILE A 149 -0.81 6.95 -2.04
C ILE A 149 -1.19 5.47 -2.12
N VAL A 150 -0.80 4.82 -3.22
CA VAL A 150 -1.06 3.40 -3.45
C VAL A 150 0.21 2.67 -3.84
N ARG A 151 0.23 1.38 -3.62
CA ARG A 151 1.27 0.45 -4.07
C ARG A 151 0.65 -0.59 -4.98
N LYS A 152 1.22 -0.73 -6.17
CA LYS A 152 0.85 -1.74 -7.13
C LYS A 152 1.46 -3.10 -6.78
N VAL A 153 0.66 -4.15 -6.82
CA VAL A 153 1.09 -5.54 -6.63
C VAL A 153 0.68 -6.35 -7.83
N ARG A 154 1.62 -7.12 -8.37
CA ARG A 154 1.43 -7.95 -9.55
C ARG A 154 1.07 -9.38 -9.17
N GLY A 155 0.45 -10.10 -10.09
CA GLY A 155 0.22 -11.54 -9.92
C GLY A 155 1.53 -12.32 -10.02
N PHE A 156 1.74 -13.26 -9.10
CA PHE A 156 2.90 -14.14 -9.10
C PHE A 156 2.85 -15.14 -10.26
N SER A 157 3.94 -15.24 -11.01
CA SER A 157 4.15 -16.28 -12.02
C SER A 157 5.64 -16.44 -12.27
N ARG A 158 6.13 -17.66 -12.41
CA ARG A 158 7.52 -17.89 -12.85
C ARG A 158 7.77 -17.51 -14.31
N ASN A 159 6.73 -17.22 -15.07
CA ASN A 159 6.85 -16.74 -16.44
C ASN A 159 6.62 -15.22 -16.47
N LEU A 160 7.71 -14.44 -16.57
CA LEU A 160 7.70 -12.97 -16.59
C LEU A 160 6.76 -12.37 -17.63
N ARG A 161 6.56 -13.01 -18.80
CA ARG A 161 5.60 -12.53 -19.79
C ARG A 161 4.15 -12.57 -19.29
N ASN A 162 3.81 -13.58 -18.49
CA ASN A 162 2.49 -13.72 -17.90
C ASN A 162 2.27 -12.73 -16.75
N GLU A 163 3.33 -12.35 -16.01
CA GLU A 163 3.25 -11.35 -14.94
C GLU A 163 2.92 -9.96 -15.46
N ILE A 164 3.54 -9.56 -16.58
CA ILE A 164 3.34 -8.21 -17.17
C ILE A 164 1.91 -8.05 -17.70
N SER A 165 1.30 -9.12 -18.20
CA SER A 165 -0.03 -9.08 -18.84
C SER A 165 -1.20 -9.24 -17.89
N LYS A 166 -0.97 -9.60 -16.62
CA LYS A 166 -2.04 -9.83 -15.63
C LYS A 166 -2.52 -8.52 -15.00
N LYS A 167 -3.78 -8.52 -14.57
CA LYS A 167 -4.34 -7.48 -13.71
C LYS A 167 -3.48 -7.32 -12.45
N SER A 168 -3.54 -6.16 -11.85
CA SER A 168 -2.81 -5.85 -10.62
C SER A 168 -3.80 -5.57 -9.50
N LYS A 169 -3.40 -5.86 -8.24
CA LYS A 169 -4.03 -5.32 -7.04
C LYS A 169 -3.35 -4.00 -6.68
N TYR A 170 -4.07 -3.12 -6.01
CA TYR A 170 -3.53 -1.87 -5.48
C TYR A 170 -3.89 -1.77 -4.00
N TYR A 171 -2.87 -1.56 -3.18
CA TYR A 171 -3.02 -1.35 -1.74
C TYR A 171 -2.73 0.10 -1.42
N PHE A 172 -3.53 0.70 -0.55
CA PHE A 172 -3.22 2.01 -0.01
C PHE A 172 -2.08 1.90 1.01
N LEU A 173 -1.16 2.86 1.00
CA LEU A 173 -0.05 2.86 1.95
C LEU A 173 -0.53 3.03 3.40
N ASP A 174 -1.76 3.54 3.57
CA ASP A 174 -2.40 3.72 4.86
C ASP A 174 -3.92 3.55 4.76
N ASN A 175 -4.50 2.83 5.73
CA ASN A 175 -5.95 2.60 5.78
C ASN A 175 -6.73 3.89 6.07
N GLY A 176 -6.20 4.79 6.88
CA GLY A 176 -6.83 6.07 7.20
C GLY A 176 -6.97 6.96 5.96
N ILE A 177 -5.94 7.04 5.13
CA ILE A 177 -5.99 7.74 3.84
C ILE A 177 -7.03 7.11 2.92
N ARG A 178 -7.06 5.75 2.80
CA ARG A 178 -8.09 5.06 2.01
C ARG A 178 -9.50 5.39 2.49
N ASN A 179 -9.72 5.35 3.80
CA ASN A 179 -11.01 5.64 4.40
C ASN A 179 -11.41 7.10 4.23
N ALA A 180 -10.46 8.04 4.30
CA ALA A 180 -10.69 9.46 4.05
C ALA A 180 -11.11 9.75 2.60
N VAL A 181 -10.48 9.09 1.62
CA VAL A 181 -10.83 9.20 0.20
C VAL A 181 -12.30 8.91 -0.07
N ILE A 182 -12.89 7.94 0.64
CA ILE A 182 -14.30 7.56 0.49
C ILE A 182 -15.19 7.99 1.67
N SER A 183 -14.65 8.79 2.59
CA SER A 183 -15.35 9.30 3.79
C SER A 183 -15.98 8.19 4.65
N GLN A 184 -15.28 7.05 4.82
CA GLN A 184 -15.81 5.87 5.51
C GLN A 184 -15.09 5.63 6.83
N PHE A 185 -15.61 6.22 7.93
CA PHE A 185 -15.04 6.12 9.27
C PHE A 185 -15.96 5.40 10.28
N ASN A 186 -16.92 4.65 9.79
CA ASN A 186 -17.79 3.85 10.65
C ASN A 186 -16.98 2.78 11.40
N THR A 187 -17.47 2.39 12.59
CA THR A 187 -16.94 1.25 13.35
C THR A 187 -16.96 -0.02 12.53
N LEU A 188 -16.04 -0.94 12.79
CA LEU A 188 -15.91 -2.17 11.98
C LEU A 188 -17.19 -2.98 11.91
N SER A 189 -17.99 -3.00 13.00
CA SER A 189 -19.27 -3.73 13.04
C SER A 189 -20.33 -3.24 12.04
N LEU A 190 -20.19 -2.01 11.56
CA LEU A 190 -21.10 -1.39 10.56
C LEU A 190 -20.53 -1.41 9.15
N ARG A 191 -19.42 -2.13 8.91
CA ARG A 191 -18.71 -2.17 7.63
C ARG A 191 -18.80 -3.54 6.98
N ASN A 192 -18.87 -3.54 5.67
CA ASN A 192 -18.86 -4.74 4.82
C ASN A 192 -17.50 -4.99 4.15
N ASP A 193 -16.53 -4.08 4.33
CA ASP A 193 -15.20 -4.13 3.70
C ASP A 193 -14.07 -4.48 4.67
N ILE A 194 -14.40 -5.03 5.87
CA ILE A 194 -13.42 -5.36 6.92
C ILE A 194 -12.32 -6.29 6.39
N GLY A 195 -12.68 -7.30 5.60
CA GLY A 195 -11.72 -8.24 5.03
C GLY A 195 -10.68 -7.54 4.16
N ALA A 196 -11.12 -6.63 3.30
CA ALA A 196 -10.25 -5.85 2.42
C ALA A 196 -9.37 -4.86 3.19
N LEU A 197 -9.91 -4.19 4.24
CA LEU A 197 -9.11 -3.36 5.13
C LEU A 197 -8.06 -4.15 5.88
N TRP A 198 -8.43 -5.35 6.33
CA TRP A 198 -7.52 -6.28 7.01
C TRP A 198 -6.39 -6.72 6.09
N GLU A 199 -6.70 -7.15 4.87
CA GLU A 199 -5.71 -7.53 3.87
C GLU A 199 -4.75 -6.37 3.57
N ASN A 200 -5.27 -5.14 3.37
CA ASN A 200 -4.44 -3.96 3.13
C ASN A 200 -3.51 -3.65 4.31
N PHE A 201 -4.03 -3.72 5.53
CA PHE A 201 -3.26 -3.48 6.74
C PHE A 201 -2.12 -4.51 6.87
N ILE A 202 -2.42 -5.80 6.78
CA ILE A 202 -1.41 -6.87 6.88
C ILE A 202 -0.36 -6.72 5.79
N PHE A 203 -0.79 -6.49 4.54
CA PHE A 203 0.13 -6.29 3.42
C PHE A 203 1.10 -5.14 3.70
N MET A 204 0.59 -3.99 4.13
CA MET A 204 1.43 -2.82 4.38
C MET A 204 2.36 -3.00 5.59
N GLU A 205 1.90 -3.63 6.65
CA GLU A 205 2.76 -3.92 7.80
C GLU A 205 3.92 -4.86 7.43
N LEU A 206 3.65 -5.90 6.62
CA LEU A 206 4.71 -6.78 6.10
C LEU A 206 5.72 -6.02 5.23
N VAL A 207 5.26 -5.12 4.37
CA VAL A 207 6.11 -4.28 3.52
C VAL A 207 6.97 -3.33 4.35
N LYS A 208 6.38 -2.66 5.34
CA LYS A 208 7.09 -1.75 6.25
C LYS A 208 8.16 -2.51 7.06
N LYS A 209 7.81 -3.65 7.63
CA LYS A 209 8.73 -4.53 8.37
C LYS A 209 9.94 -4.92 7.51
N SER A 210 9.72 -5.34 6.27
CA SER A 210 10.81 -5.69 5.35
C SER A 210 11.69 -4.47 5.05
N GLY A 211 11.09 -3.30 4.84
CA GLY A 211 11.81 -2.05 4.62
C GLY A 211 12.67 -1.63 5.80
N ILE A 212 12.14 -1.70 7.02
CA ILE A 212 12.87 -1.41 8.28
C ILE A 212 14.03 -2.38 8.47
N ALA A 213 13.82 -3.67 8.18
CA ALA A 213 14.86 -4.69 8.26
C ALA A 213 15.90 -4.62 7.11
N GLY A 214 15.71 -3.73 6.13
CA GLY A 214 16.60 -3.64 4.96
C GLY A 214 16.54 -4.86 4.04
N LEU A 215 15.44 -5.62 4.07
CA LEU A 215 15.28 -6.84 3.27
C LEU A 215 14.74 -6.49 1.88
N ALA A 216 15.30 -7.15 0.85
CA ALA A 216 14.85 -7.04 -0.54
C ALA A 216 13.71 -8.03 -0.83
N ASP A 217 12.65 -8.00 -0.02
CA ASP A 217 11.51 -8.87 -0.20
C ASP A 217 10.63 -8.41 -1.38
N ASN A 218 10.19 -9.36 -2.20
CA ASN A 218 9.21 -9.11 -3.24
C ASN A 218 7.83 -9.60 -2.79
N TYR A 219 6.80 -8.84 -3.18
CA TYR A 219 5.43 -9.13 -2.81
C TYR A 219 4.55 -9.23 -4.04
N TYR A 220 3.70 -10.26 -4.08
CA TYR A 220 2.77 -10.56 -5.15
C TYR A 220 1.45 -11.07 -4.56
N PHE A 221 0.42 -11.20 -5.39
CA PHE A 221 -0.73 -12.05 -5.14
C PHE A 221 -0.72 -13.22 -6.13
N TRP A 222 -1.53 -14.25 -5.90
CA TRP A 222 -1.64 -15.33 -6.84
C TRP A 222 -3.10 -15.70 -7.08
N ARG A 223 -3.44 -15.97 -8.35
CA ARG A 223 -4.78 -16.35 -8.75
C ARG A 223 -4.78 -17.21 -10.00
N THR A 224 -5.67 -18.21 -10.03
CA THR A 224 -5.94 -19.04 -11.21
C THR A 224 -7.16 -18.56 -11.98
N HIS A 225 -7.27 -19.01 -13.23
CA HIS A 225 -8.46 -18.75 -14.05
C HIS A 225 -9.75 -19.38 -13.49
N ILE A 226 -9.61 -20.43 -12.67
CA ILE A 226 -10.74 -21.12 -12.02
C ILE A 226 -11.10 -20.51 -10.65
N GLY A 227 -10.49 -19.38 -10.29
CA GLY A 227 -10.85 -18.61 -9.10
C GLY A 227 -10.16 -19.02 -7.80
N GLN A 228 -9.17 -19.94 -7.82
CA GLN A 228 -8.31 -20.15 -6.65
C GLN A 228 -7.39 -18.94 -6.47
N GLU A 229 -7.23 -18.47 -5.24
CA GLU A 229 -6.55 -17.22 -4.94
C GLU A 229 -5.70 -17.36 -3.66
N ILE A 230 -4.62 -16.58 -3.58
CA ILE A 230 -3.83 -16.33 -2.38
C ILE A 230 -3.58 -14.82 -2.32
N ASP A 231 -3.89 -14.23 -1.19
CA ASP A 231 -3.86 -12.77 -1.01
C ASP A 231 -2.45 -12.21 -1.14
N ILE A 232 -1.47 -12.82 -0.47
CA ILE A 232 -0.09 -12.33 -0.42
C ILE A 232 0.88 -13.48 -0.65
N ILE A 233 1.78 -13.31 -1.63
CA ILE A 233 2.97 -14.13 -1.80
C ILE A 233 4.18 -13.27 -1.46
N LYS A 234 4.95 -13.67 -0.47
CA LYS A 234 6.25 -13.07 -0.17
C LYS A 234 7.35 -13.96 -0.74
N GLU A 235 8.21 -13.36 -1.54
CA GLU A 235 9.44 -13.99 -2.04
C GLU A 235 10.64 -13.33 -1.37
N SER A 236 11.44 -14.14 -0.68
CA SER A 236 12.63 -13.71 0.04
C SER A 236 13.70 -14.78 -0.13
N ASP A 237 14.87 -14.41 -0.64
CA ASP A 237 16.00 -15.32 -0.87
C ASP A 237 15.61 -16.61 -1.61
N GLY A 238 14.76 -16.48 -2.62
CA GLY A 238 14.27 -17.60 -3.43
C GLY A 238 13.22 -18.49 -2.76
N LYS A 239 12.83 -18.20 -1.51
CA LYS A 239 11.77 -18.90 -0.78
C LYS A 239 10.44 -18.19 -0.96
N LEU A 240 9.38 -18.98 -1.10
CA LEU A 240 8.02 -18.49 -1.25
C LEU A 240 7.22 -18.76 0.03
N ILE A 241 6.60 -17.72 0.55
CA ILE A 241 5.65 -17.79 1.65
C ILE A 241 4.32 -17.27 1.14
N ALA A 242 3.34 -18.14 1.06
CA ALA A 242 1.97 -17.85 0.69
C ALA A 242 1.16 -17.53 1.95
N MET A 243 0.41 -16.44 1.94
CA MET A 243 -0.34 -15.97 3.09
C MET A 243 -1.77 -15.63 2.67
N GLU A 244 -2.72 -16.13 3.45
CA GLU A 244 -4.15 -15.85 3.32
C GLU A 244 -4.58 -14.98 4.51
N CYS A 245 -5.23 -13.86 4.24
CA CYS A 245 -5.69 -12.92 5.25
C CYS A 245 -7.16 -13.18 5.61
N LYS A 246 -7.43 -13.52 6.88
CA LYS A 246 -8.80 -13.72 7.39
C LYS A 246 -9.05 -12.81 8.58
N TRP A 247 -10.12 -12.02 8.55
CA TRP A 247 -10.51 -11.23 9.72
C TRP A 247 -10.94 -12.13 10.89
N SER A 248 -11.72 -13.17 10.59
CA SER A 248 -12.13 -14.18 11.57
C SER A 248 -11.01 -15.17 11.87
N GLU A 249 -11.10 -15.83 13.03
CA GLU A 249 -10.15 -16.86 13.47
C GLU A 249 -10.34 -18.19 12.73
N SER A 250 -10.47 -18.14 11.42
CA SER A 250 -10.58 -19.32 10.58
C SER A 250 -9.23 -19.65 9.93
N SER A 251 -8.91 -20.93 9.85
CA SER A 251 -7.78 -21.40 9.05
C SER A 251 -8.22 -21.63 7.61
N ALA A 252 -7.38 -21.21 6.66
CA ALA A 252 -7.55 -21.54 5.25
C ALA A 252 -6.61 -22.69 4.89
N ALA A 253 -7.06 -23.56 3.98
CA ALA A 253 -6.17 -24.57 3.37
C ALA A 253 -5.49 -23.96 2.14
N ALA A 254 -4.23 -24.33 1.91
CA ALA A 254 -3.52 -23.92 0.71
C ALA A 254 -4.24 -24.46 -0.55
N PRO A 255 -4.44 -23.64 -1.58
CA PRO A 255 -5.04 -24.09 -2.83
C PRO A 255 -4.24 -25.24 -3.45
N SER A 256 -4.92 -26.29 -3.91
CA SER A 256 -4.27 -27.48 -4.47
C SER A 256 -3.41 -27.16 -5.70
N ALA A 257 -3.85 -26.23 -6.55
CA ALA A 257 -3.07 -25.80 -7.70
C ALA A 257 -1.79 -25.04 -7.29
N TRP A 258 -1.80 -24.32 -6.16
CA TRP A 258 -0.59 -23.69 -5.61
C TRP A 258 0.41 -24.74 -5.13
N LEU A 259 -0.04 -25.71 -4.32
CA LEU A 259 0.81 -26.77 -3.81
C LEU A 259 1.45 -27.63 -4.92
N ALA A 260 0.68 -27.88 -5.98
CA ALA A 260 1.19 -28.61 -7.15
C ALA A 260 2.24 -27.81 -7.94
N ALA A 261 2.06 -26.48 -8.06
CA ALA A 261 2.97 -25.62 -8.80
C ALA A 261 4.22 -25.21 -8.00
N TYR A 262 4.10 -25.10 -6.67
CA TYR A 262 5.14 -24.58 -5.76
C TYR A 262 5.25 -25.45 -4.50
N PRO A 263 5.67 -26.73 -4.60
CA PRO A 263 5.66 -27.68 -3.48
C PRO A 263 6.60 -27.30 -2.33
N GLU A 264 7.66 -26.52 -2.60
CA GLU A 264 8.61 -26.02 -1.60
C GLU A 264 8.13 -24.75 -0.88
N SER A 265 6.96 -24.22 -1.24
CA SER A 265 6.42 -23.02 -0.59
C SER A 265 5.79 -23.36 0.77
N SER A 266 5.85 -22.40 1.70
CA SER A 266 5.05 -22.48 2.93
C SER A 266 3.73 -21.73 2.76
N PHE A 267 2.69 -22.19 3.47
CA PHE A 267 1.39 -21.52 3.51
C PHE A 267 1.01 -21.16 4.94
N LYS A 268 0.53 -19.93 5.14
CA LYS A 268 0.13 -19.41 6.44
C LYS A 268 -1.22 -18.70 6.32
N THR A 269 -2.04 -18.81 7.37
CA THR A 269 -3.24 -17.99 7.53
C THR A 269 -2.96 -16.92 8.59
N ILE A 270 -3.19 -15.65 8.23
CA ILE A 270 -3.02 -14.51 9.12
C ILE A 270 -4.40 -14.02 9.54
N HIS A 271 -4.67 -14.06 10.84
CA HIS A 271 -5.92 -13.58 11.42
C HIS A 271 -5.64 -12.71 12.66
N ARG A 272 -6.67 -12.02 13.17
CA ARG A 272 -6.51 -11.04 14.25
C ARG A 272 -5.84 -11.54 15.54
N LYS A 273 -5.81 -12.86 15.79
CA LYS A 273 -5.13 -13.40 16.99
C LYS A 273 -3.66 -13.73 16.79
N ASN A 274 -3.23 -13.97 15.56
CA ASN A 274 -1.83 -14.36 15.28
C ASN A 274 -1.04 -13.36 14.46
N TYR A 275 -1.66 -12.28 13.95
CA TYR A 275 -1.03 -11.36 13.00
C TYR A 275 0.25 -10.71 13.56
N MET A 276 0.31 -10.48 14.87
CA MET A 276 1.48 -9.88 15.51
C MET A 276 2.75 -10.74 15.39
N ASP A 277 2.60 -12.06 15.18
CA ASP A 277 3.76 -12.94 14.94
C ASP A 277 4.37 -12.72 13.55
N PHE A 278 3.64 -12.04 12.67
CA PHE A 278 4.08 -11.72 11.31
C PHE A 278 4.56 -10.27 11.18
N VAL A 279 3.91 -9.33 11.86
CA VAL A 279 4.15 -7.90 11.69
C VAL A 279 5.10 -7.30 12.74
N LEU A 280 5.20 -7.86 13.93
CA LEU A 280 6.19 -7.53 14.95
C LEU A 280 7.38 -8.51 14.89
#